data_f0a3360110ab8361d0d6b9ece3d5419f
#
_entry.id   f0a3360110ab8361d0d6b9ece3d5419f
#
_cell.length_a   1.000
_cell.length_b   1.000
_cell.length_c   1.000
_cell.angle_alpha   90.00
_cell.angle_beta   90.00
_cell.angle_gamma   90.00
#
_symmetry.space_group_name_H-M   'P 1'
#
loop_
_entity.id
_entity.type
_entity.pdbx_description
1 polymer ?
#
loop_
_entity_poly.entity_id
_entity_poly.type
_entity_poly.pdbx_seq_one_letter_code
_entity_poly.pdbx_strand_id
1 'polypeptide(L)'
;TLTRLQPGKATPFVESLDGQRVLLIGAGGAARAVSFYLGRHIGTGRMWIANRTDERSDELAGRLRMNGTSAAAITFDDFGSVIGEVTLLLNTTSIGQSGLRSLRGGQQTILEPYSPLAAFSVEAIATENPGGIRAWAASMFDDIVNNNRRSWELLTRLPVTARCFDVIYSPLETVLLQQARLSGHATVNGKAMNVCQAVAGFLKVMRPRLSQLNRGKEDWYARVQAEMHQAW
;
A
#
# COMPACT_ATOMS: atom_id res chain seq x y z
N THR A 1 -11.87 3.83 3.91
CA THR A 1 -11.24 2.79 4.75
C THR A 1 -10.40 3.41 5.86
N LEU A 2 -9.54 4.38 5.54
CA LEU A 2 -8.63 4.98 6.55
C LEU A 2 -9.39 5.74 7.65
N THR A 3 -10.42 6.51 7.28
CA THR A 3 -11.20 7.38 8.19
C THR A 3 -12.51 6.76 8.65
N ARG A 4 -12.82 5.54 8.23
CA ARG A 4 -14.02 4.81 8.67
C ARG A 4 -13.64 3.78 9.72
N LEU A 5 -14.53 3.55 10.68
CA LEU A 5 -14.41 2.44 11.62
C LEU A 5 -14.32 1.13 10.85
N GLN A 6 -13.32 0.34 11.18
CA GLN A 6 -13.18 -1.02 10.68
C GLN A 6 -13.91 -1.99 11.62
N PRO A 7 -14.42 -3.13 11.13
CA PRO A 7 -15.03 -4.13 11.97
C PRO A 7 -14.14 -4.50 13.17
N GLY A 8 -14.70 -4.45 14.38
CA GLY A 8 -13.99 -4.76 15.62
C GLY A 8 -13.02 -3.69 16.13
N LYS A 9 -13.01 -2.49 15.55
CA LYS A 9 -12.19 -1.36 16.04
C LYS A 9 -13.08 -0.28 16.65
N ALA A 10 -12.61 0.31 17.75
CA ALA A 10 -13.32 1.38 18.46
C ALA A 10 -13.10 2.77 17.82
N THR A 11 -12.00 2.96 17.09
CA THR A 11 -11.64 4.22 16.45
C THR A 11 -11.23 3.99 15.00
N PRO A 12 -11.40 4.99 14.11
CA PRO A 12 -10.87 4.91 12.74
C PRO A 12 -9.33 4.85 12.75
N PHE A 13 -8.74 4.27 11.71
CA PHE A 13 -7.28 4.19 11.59
C PHE A 13 -6.62 5.57 11.53
N VAL A 14 -7.25 6.51 10.85
CA VAL A 14 -6.88 7.93 10.81
C VAL A 14 -8.13 8.74 11.15
N GLU A 15 -8.05 9.62 12.14
CA GLU A 15 -9.19 10.45 12.56
C GLU A 15 -9.52 11.53 11.53
N SER A 16 -8.50 12.21 11.00
CA SER A 16 -8.61 13.20 9.95
C SER A 16 -7.53 13.03 8.90
N LEU A 17 -7.88 13.28 7.65
CA LEU A 17 -6.91 13.36 6.55
C LEU A 17 -6.32 14.77 6.42
N ASP A 18 -7.00 15.80 6.93
CA ASP A 18 -6.50 17.18 6.87
C ASP A 18 -5.17 17.33 7.61
N GLY A 19 -4.24 18.03 7.00
CA GLY A 19 -2.89 18.26 7.54
C GLY A 19 -1.95 17.04 7.49
N GLN A 20 -2.38 15.89 6.96
CA GLN A 20 -1.51 14.71 6.88
C GLN A 20 -0.32 14.93 5.94
N ARG A 21 0.85 14.51 6.40
CA ARG A 21 2.09 14.45 5.63
C ARG A 21 2.33 13.01 5.20
N VAL A 22 2.05 12.77 3.93
CA VAL A 22 1.93 11.43 3.36
C VAL A 22 3.20 11.06 2.59
N LEU A 23 3.81 9.92 2.93
CA LEU A 23 4.77 9.26 2.06
C LEU A 23 4.08 8.11 1.33
N LEU A 24 3.87 8.29 0.01
CA LEU A 24 3.25 7.32 -0.87
C LEU A 24 4.31 6.59 -1.68
N ILE A 25 4.41 5.29 -1.52
CA ILE A 25 5.32 4.44 -2.28
C ILE A 25 4.55 3.74 -3.38
N GLY A 26 4.94 4.00 -4.63
CA GLY A 26 4.32 3.54 -5.86
C GLY A 26 3.68 4.65 -6.67
N ALA A 27 3.63 4.47 -8.00
CA ALA A 27 2.97 5.37 -8.96
C ALA A 27 2.09 4.61 -9.96
N GLY A 28 1.64 3.40 -9.59
CA GLY A 28 0.74 2.56 -10.38
C GLY A 28 -0.74 2.94 -10.25
N GLY A 29 -1.63 2.07 -10.70
CA GLY A 29 -3.08 2.29 -10.64
C GLY A 29 -3.62 2.51 -9.23
N ALA A 30 -3.17 1.70 -8.25
CA ALA A 30 -3.54 1.86 -6.84
C ALA A 30 -3.05 3.20 -6.28
N ALA A 31 -1.79 3.56 -6.55
CA ALA A 31 -1.22 4.84 -6.16
C ALA A 31 -2.03 6.01 -6.69
N ARG A 32 -2.39 6.01 -7.97
CA ARG A 32 -3.23 7.05 -8.60
C ARG A 32 -4.58 7.18 -7.89
N ALA A 33 -5.29 6.08 -7.70
CA ALA A 33 -6.60 6.10 -7.04
C ALA A 33 -6.51 6.66 -5.62
N VAL A 34 -5.54 6.16 -4.82
CA VAL A 34 -5.35 6.58 -3.43
C VAL A 34 -4.89 8.03 -3.35
N SER A 35 -3.90 8.45 -4.15
CA SER A 35 -3.34 9.80 -4.08
C SER A 35 -4.32 10.88 -4.51
N PHE A 36 -5.13 10.65 -5.55
CA PHE A 36 -6.19 11.60 -5.94
C PHE A 36 -7.30 11.70 -4.90
N TYR A 37 -7.67 10.59 -4.26
CA TYR A 37 -8.61 10.64 -3.13
C TYR A 37 -8.02 11.41 -1.95
N LEU A 38 -6.80 11.08 -1.52
CA LEU A 38 -6.13 11.78 -0.44
C LEU A 38 -5.95 13.27 -0.74
N GLY A 39 -5.48 13.60 -1.95
CA GLY A 39 -5.22 14.98 -2.36
C GLY A 39 -6.42 15.91 -2.22
N ARG A 40 -7.64 15.37 -2.33
CA ARG A 40 -8.88 16.15 -2.09
C ARG A 40 -9.19 16.37 -0.62
N HIS A 41 -8.54 15.68 0.28
CA HIS A 41 -8.89 15.63 1.70
C HIS A 41 -7.75 16.00 2.64
N ILE A 42 -6.50 16.08 2.17
CA ILE A 42 -5.35 16.41 3.02
C ILE A 42 -5.20 17.91 3.31
N GLY A 43 -6.02 18.77 2.68
CA GLY A 43 -6.06 20.21 2.94
C GLY A 43 -4.67 20.85 2.91
N THR A 44 -4.21 21.32 4.06
CA THR A 44 -2.85 21.91 4.24
C THR A 44 -1.73 20.89 4.27
N GLY A 45 -2.03 19.60 4.18
CA GLY A 45 -1.06 18.52 4.19
C GLY A 45 -0.18 18.49 2.93
N ARG A 46 0.74 17.54 2.92
CA ARG A 46 1.70 17.35 1.83
C ARG A 46 1.85 15.89 1.47
N MET A 47 2.15 15.60 0.21
CA MET A 47 2.41 14.25 -0.27
C MET A 47 3.78 14.15 -0.93
N TRP A 48 4.62 13.23 -0.47
CA TRP A 48 5.82 12.78 -1.16
C TRP A 48 5.51 11.48 -1.88
N ILE A 49 5.94 11.35 -3.11
CA ILE A 49 5.65 10.19 -3.95
C ILE A 49 6.98 9.61 -4.42
N ALA A 50 7.21 8.35 -4.07
CA ALA A 50 8.37 7.62 -4.53
C ALA A 50 7.97 6.42 -5.39
N ASN A 51 8.73 6.15 -6.43
CA ASN A 51 8.54 4.96 -7.25
C ASN A 51 9.88 4.51 -7.81
N ARG A 52 10.04 3.24 -8.12
CA ARG A 52 11.27 2.68 -8.74
C ARG A 52 11.62 3.36 -10.07
N THR A 53 10.64 3.88 -10.78
CA THR A 53 10.78 4.64 -12.02
C THR A 53 10.42 6.08 -11.70
N ASP A 54 11.42 6.96 -11.63
CA ASP A 54 11.28 8.34 -11.17
C ASP A 54 10.31 9.15 -12.03
N GLU A 55 10.32 8.95 -13.35
CA GLU A 55 9.42 9.64 -14.28
C GLU A 55 7.94 9.42 -13.94
N ARG A 56 7.59 8.25 -13.39
CA ARG A 56 6.20 7.96 -12.98
C ARG A 56 5.80 8.69 -11.70
N SER A 57 6.73 8.85 -10.76
CA SER A 57 6.49 9.65 -9.55
C SER A 57 6.38 11.12 -9.89
N ASP A 58 7.22 11.63 -10.80
CA ASP A 58 7.16 12.99 -11.30
C ASP A 58 5.84 13.29 -12.02
N GLU A 59 5.42 12.40 -12.92
CA GLU A 59 4.13 12.52 -13.62
C GLU A 59 2.96 12.57 -12.61
N LEU A 60 2.94 11.66 -11.64
CA LEU A 60 1.86 11.60 -10.66
C LEU A 60 1.86 12.84 -9.75
N ALA A 61 3.02 13.27 -9.26
CA ALA A 61 3.16 14.48 -8.47
C ALA A 61 2.73 15.72 -9.26
N GLY A 62 3.11 15.83 -10.53
CA GLY A 62 2.69 16.90 -11.43
C GLY A 62 1.17 16.97 -11.56
N ARG A 63 0.52 15.85 -11.83
CA ARG A 63 -0.94 15.76 -11.92
C ARG A 63 -1.64 16.16 -10.63
N LEU A 64 -1.11 15.78 -9.47
CA LEU A 64 -1.67 16.15 -8.17
C LEU A 64 -1.54 17.66 -7.92
N ARG A 65 -0.38 18.26 -8.25
CA ARG A 65 -0.20 19.73 -8.16
C ARG A 65 -1.18 20.50 -9.06
N MET A 66 -1.42 20.03 -10.28
CA MET A 66 -2.44 20.62 -11.17
C MET A 66 -3.86 20.55 -10.58
N ASN A 67 -4.13 19.64 -9.67
CA ASN A 67 -5.40 19.52 -8.94
C ASN A 67 -5.34 20.15 -7.54
N GLY A 68 -4.37 21.04 -7.29
CA GLY A 68 -4.29 21.82 -6.04
C GLY A 68 -3.68 21.08 -4.84
N THR A 69 -3.14 19.88 -5.04
CA THR A 69 -2.50 19.11 -3.94
C THR A 69 -1.03 19.50 -3.82
N SER A 70 -0.55 19.79 -2.61
CA SER A 70 0.89 19.92 -2.33
C SER A 70 1.56 18.55 -2.49
N ALA A 71 2.23 18.32 -3.62
CA ALA A 71 2.84 17.04 -3.94
C ALA A 71 4.24 17.20 -4.55
N ALA A 72 5.18 16.32 -4.17
CA ALA A 72 6.52 16.25 -4.72
C ALA A 72 6.91 14.80 -5.01
N ALA A 73 7.58 14.55 -6.11
CA ALA A 73 8.29 13.30 -6.32
C ALA A 73 9.59 13.33 -5.54
N ILE A 74 9.99 12.19 -5.02
CA ILE A 74 11.25 11.98 -4.33
C ILE A 74 11.83 10.62 -4.72
N THR A 75 13.13 10.46 -4.61
CA THR A 75 13.82 9.18 -4.79
C THR A 75 13.85 8.38 -3.49
N PHE A 76 14.26 7.12 -3.55
CA PHE A 76 14.45 6.30 -2.35
C PHE A 76 15.57 6.83 -1.44
N ASP A 77 16.55 7.49 -2.01
CA ASP A 77 17.67 8.10 -1.25
C ASP A 77 17.20 9.33 -0.44
N ASP A 78 16.13 9.99 -0.89
CA ASP A 78 15.55 11.14 -0.19
C ASP A 78 14.68 10.76 1.02
N PHE A 79 14.33 9.49 1.21
CA PHE A 79 13.48 9.07 2.35
C PHE A 79 14.03 9.54 3.69
N GLY A 80 15.36 9.49 3.85
CA GLY A 80 16.00 9.96 5.06
C GLY A 80 15.78 11.44 5.38
N SER A 81 15.53 12.29 4.39
CA SER A 81 15.29 13.73 4.58
C SER A 81 13.85 14.06 4.97
N VAL A 82 12.87 13.21 4.61
CA VAL A 82 11.44 13.49 4.83
C VAL A 82 10.80 12.62 5.90
N ILE A 83 11.38 11.45 6.20
CA ILE A 83 10.75 10.42 7.04
C ILE A 83 10.36 10.93 8.43
N GLY A 84 11.15 11.85 9.01
CA GLY A 84 10.86 12.46 10.31
C GLY A 84 9.63 13.38 10.33
N GLU A 85 9.12 13.76 9.17
CA GLU A 85 7.92 14.59 9.05
C GLU A 85 6.67 13.77 8.70
N VAL A 86 6.81 12.52 8.27
CA VAL A 86 5.71 11.69 7.77
C VAL A 86 4.75 11.33 8.91
N THR A 87 3.45 11.54 8.66
CA THR A 87 2.38 11.13 9.57
C THR A 87 1.59 9.94 9.06
N LEU A 88 1.65 9.69 7.74
CA LEU A 88 0.99 8.57 7.09
C LEU A 88 1.90 7.97 6.01
N LEU A 89 2.36 6.75 6.23
CA LEU A 89 3.15 5.97 5.30
C LEU A 89 2.25 5.00 4.55
N LEU A 90 2.28 5.02 3.21
CA LEU A 90 1.43 4.20 2.36
C LEU A 90 2.27 3.40 1.35
N ASN A 91 2.22 2.07 1.42
CA ASN A 91 2.68 1.21 0.34
C ASN A 91 1.53 0.91 -0.63
N THR A 92 1.72 1.25 -1.90
CA THR A 92 0.77 0.94 -2.98
C THR A 92 1.41 0.10 -4.09
N THR A 93 2.55 -0.50 -3.79
CA THR A 93 3.29 -1.40 -4.68
C THR A 93 2.94 -2.87 -4.40
N SER A 94 3.51 -3.78 -5.17
CA SER A 94 3.48 -5.22 -4.90
C SER A 94 4.68 -5.71 -4.08
N ILE A 95 5.56 -4.81 -3.60
CA ILE A 95 6.72 -5.19 -2.79
C ILE A 95 6.23 -5.64 -1.42
N GLY A 96 6.57 -6.86 -1.02
CA GLY A 96 6.06 -7.51 0.19
C GLY A 96 4.88 -8.46 -0.07
N GLN A 97 4.38 -8.57 -1.30
CA GLN A 97 3.25 -9.43 -1.64
C GLN A 97 3.69 -10.89 -1.81
N SER A 98 2.90 -11.81 -1.25
CA SER A 98 3.16 -13.26 -1.36
C SER A 98 3.03 -13.79 -2.78
N GLY A 99 3.76 -14.87 -3.04
CA GLY A 99 3.74 -15.63 -4.28
C GLY A 99 4.61 -15.06 -5.38
N LEU A 100 4.64 -15.78 -6.49
CA LEU A 100 5.44 -15.42 -7.67
C LEU A 100 4.87 -14.18 -8.37
N ARG A 101 5.77 -13.30 -8.80
CA ARG A 101 5.45 -12.06 -9.54
C ARG A 101 6.06 -12.09 -10.92
N SER A 102 5.25 -11.77 -11.92
CA SER A 102 5.73 -11.68 -13.30
C SER A 102 6.55 -10.41 -13.51
N LEU A 103 7.73 -10.59 -14.07
CA LEU A 103 8.58 -9.53 -14.61
C LEU A 103 8.28 -9.29 -16.08
N ARG A 104 8.84 -8.21 -16.65
CA ARG A 104 8.81 -8.02 -18.09
C ARG A 104 9.52 -9.19 -18.78
N GLY A 105 8.93 -9.72 -19.87
CA GLY A 105 9.47 -10.89 -20.57
C GLY A 105 9.00 -12.25 -20.04
N GLY A 106 8.02 -12.28 -19.11
CA GLY A 106 7.40 -13.53 -18.62
C GLY A 106 8.20 -14.22 -17.51
N GLN A 107 9.35 -13.72 -17.16
CA GLN A 107 10.13 -14.21 -16.01
C GLN A 107 9.38 -13.97 -14.70
N GLN A 108 9.72 -14.73 -13.66
CA GLN A 108 9.10 -14.61 -12.34
C GLN A 108 10.13 -14.28 -11.25
N THR A 109 9.67 -13.62 -10.21
CA THR A 109 10.45 -13.29 -9.01
C THR A 109 9.59 -13.39 -7.76
N ILE A 110 10.20 -13.28 -6.58
CA ILE A 110 9.54 -13.16 -5.28
C ILE A 110 9.81 -11.77 -4.72
N LEU A 111 8.77 -11.09 -4.24
CA LEU A 111 8.86 -9.77 -3.62
C LEU A 111 8.48 -9.78 -2.14
N GLU A 112 8.00 -10.90 -1.64
CA GLU A 112 7.53 -11.07 -0.27
C GLU A 112 8.56 -10.71 0.81
N PRO A 113 9.86 -11.07 0.69
CA PRO A 113 10.83 -10.79 1.74
C PRO A 113 11.33 -9.34 1.78
N TYR A 114 10.85 -8.48 0.89
CA TYR A 114 11.32 -7.10 0.77
C TYR A 114 10.36 -6.09 1.40
N SER A 115 10.96 -5.05 1.98
CA SER A 115 10.25 -3.82 2.35
C SER A 115 10.29 -2.80 1.21
N PRO A 116 9.19 -2.08 0.96
CA PRO A 116 9.14 -1.01 -0.05
C PRO A 116 9.91 0.25 0.37
N LEU A 117 10.41 0.34 1.61
CA LEU A 117 11.13 1.51 2.11
C LEU A 117 12.58 1.61 1.66
N ALA A 118 13.13 0.57 1.06
CA ALA A 118 14.53 0.59 0.61
C ALA A 118 14.65 -0.01 -0.79
N ALA A 119 15.66 0.43 -1.51
CA ALA A 119 16.02 -0.15 -2.79
C ALA A 119 16.43 -1.63 -2.64
N PHE A 120 16.20 -2.43 -3.65
CA PHE A 120 16.56 -3.83 -3.75
C PHE A 120 16.76 -4.24 -5.21
N SER A 121 17.49 -5.32 -5.42
CA SER A 121 17.68 -5.92 -6.72
C SER A 121 16.51 -6.83 -7.09
N VAL A 122 16.19 -6.92 -8.37
CA VAL A 122 15.13 -7.81 -8.86
C VAL A 122 15.77 -8.83 -9.80
N GLU A 123 15.90 -10.07 -9.31
CA GLU A 123 16.40 -11.18 -10.11
C GLU A 123 15.27 -12.16 -10.43
N ALA A 124 15.35 -12.73 -11.62
CA ALA A 124 14.41 -13.75 -12.06
C ALA A 124 14.73 -15.11 -11.42
N ILE A 125 13.69 -15.86 -11.09
CA ILE A 125 13.79 -17.24 -10.64
C ILE A 125 13.89 -18.13 -11.88
N ALA A 126 14.84 -19.05 -11.90
CA ALA A 126 14.89 -20.12 -12.89
C ALA A 126 13.79 -21.17 -12.58
N THR A 127 12.58 -20.89 -13.03
CA THR A 127 11.38 -21.69 -12.71
C THR A 127 11.40 -23.10 -13.33
N GLU A 128 12.20 -23.30 -14.37
CA GLU A 128 12.39 -24.61 -15.02
C GLU A 128 13.24 -25.57 -14.19
N ASN A 129 13.94 -25.07 -13.17
CA ASN A 129 14.77 -25.88 -12.29
C ASN A 129 14.03 -26.15 -10.96
N PRO A 130 13.86 -27.42 -10.54
CA PRO A 130 13.24 -27.76 -9.24
C PRO A 130 13.89 -27.08 -8.02
N GLY A 131 15.18 -26.70 -8.12
CA GLY A 131 15.91 -25.93 -7.10
C GLY A 131 15.86 -24.41 -7.28
N GLY A 132 15.15 -23.89 -8.29
CA GLY A 132 15.23 -22.48 -8.69
C GLY A 132 14.88 -21.48 -7.59
N ILE A 133 13.83 -21.72 -6.80
CA ILE A 133 13.47 -20.84 -5.65
C ILE A 133 14.56 -20.85 -4.58
N ARG A 134 15.13 -22.02 -4.27
CA ARG A 134 16.19 -22.13 -3.26
C ARG A 134 17.48 -21.45 -3.72
N ALA A 135 17.85 -21.62 -4.98
CA ALA A 135 19.02 -20.97 -5.57
C ALA A 135 18.83 -19.44 -5.58
N TRP A 136 17.65 -18.97 -6.00
CA TRP A 136 17.29 -17.55 -5.94
C TRP A 136 17.36 -17.01 -4.50
N ALA A 137 16.80 -17.71 -3.52
CA ALA A 137 16.83 -17.25 -2.13
C ALA A 137 18.28 -17.15 -1.59
N ALA A 138 19.16 -18.05 -2.00
CA ALA A 138 20.56 -18.00 -1.62
C ALA A 138 21.30 -16.82 -2.29
N SER A 139 21.06 -16.56 -3.58
CA SER A 139 21.69 -15.44 -4.29
C SER A 139 21.19 -14.06 -3.80
N MET A 140 19.93 -13.97 -3.36
CA MET A 140 19.30 -12.72 -2.92
C MET A 140 19.43 -12.47 -1.41
N PHE A 141 20.04 -13.38 -0.66
CA PHE A 141 20.09 -13.30 0.82
C PHE A 141 20.63 -11.97 1.32
N ASP A 142 21.82 -11.56 0.85
CA ASP A 142 22.46 -10.32 1.29
C ASP A 142 21.65 -9.07 0.86
N ASP A 143 21.03 -9.10 -0.32
CA ASP A 143 20.18 -8.02 -0.80
C ASP A 143 18.93 -7.88 0.08
N ILE A 144 18.27 -9.00 0.42
CA ILE A 144 17.11 -9.02 1.34
C ILE A 144 17.52 -8.47 2.71
N VAL A 145 18.63 -8.92 3.28
CA VAL A 145 19.11 -8.45 4.59
C VAL A 145 19.39 -6.95 4.56
N ASN A 146 20.08 -6.46 3.52
CA ASN A 146 20.40 -5.05 3.37
C ASN A 146 19.14 -4.19 3.19
N ASN A 147 18.17 -4.61 2.35
CA ASN A 147 16.89 -3.94 2.19
C ASN A 147 16.16 -3.84 3.53
N ASN A 148 16.03 -4.94 4.25
CA ASN A 148 15.32 -5.00 5.53
C ASN A 148 16.00 -4.13 6.60
N ARG A 149 17.33 -4.12 6.67
CA ARG A 149 18.08 -3.27 7.60
C ARG A 149 17.85 -1.78 7.33
N ARG A 150 17.96 -1.35 6.06
CA ARG A 150 17.70 0.05 5.68
C ARG A 150 16.25 0.48 5.96
N SER A 151 15.31 -0.40 5.69
CA SER A 151 13.90 -0.17 6.02
C SER A 151 13.69 0.04 7.52
N TRP A 152 14.33 -0.79 8.35
CA TRP A 152 14.28 -0.67 9.79
C TRP A 152 14.88 0.65 10.29
N GLU A 153 16.04 1.05 9.76
CA GLU A 153 16.69 2.33 10.08
C GLU A 153 15.76 3.53 9.79
N LEU A 154 14.98 3.48 8.70
CA LEU A 154 14.01 4.52 8.38
C LEU A 154 12.81 4.50 9.34
N LEU A 155 12.29 3.33 9.66
CA LEU A 155 11.16 3.21 10.59
C LEU A 155 11.48 3.67 12.01
N THR A 156 12.72 3.51 12.48
CA THR A 156 13.15 4.06 13.78
C THR A 156 13.19 5.58 13.80
N ARG A 157 13.25 6.23 12.64
CA ARG A 157 13.23 7.71 12.50
C ARG A 157 11.83 8.25 12.17
N LEU A 158 10.91 7.37 11.76
CA LEU A 158 9.51 7.72 11.54
C LEU A 158 8.89 8.11 12.90
N PRO A 159 8.14 9.24 13.02
CA PRO A 159 7.47 9.60 14.25
C PRO A 159 6.57 8.46 14.77
N VAL A 160 6.65 8.11 16.04
CA VAL A 160 5.90 6.98 16.63
C VAL A 160 4.37 7.12 16.45
N THR A 161 3.88 8.36 16.32
CA THR A 161 2.48 8.67 16.03
C THR A 161 2.09 8.42 14.57
N ALA A 162 3.07 8.24 13.68
CA ALA A 162 2.79 7.94 12.27
C ALA A 162 2.11 6.58 12.11
N ARG A 163 1.28 6.49 11.11
CA ARG A 163 0.49 5.31 10.79
C ARG A 163 0.96 4.69 9.47
N CYS A 164 1.07 3.36 9.43
CA CYS A 164 1.56 2.63 8.27
C CYS A 164 0.43 1.80 7.66
N PHE A 165 0.13 2.08 6.39
CA PHE A 165 -0.87 1.35 5.63
C PHE A 165 -0.22 0.67 4.43
N ASP A 166 -0.53 -0.60 4.24
CA ASP A 166 -0.12 -1.37 3.07
C ASP A 166 -1.35 -1.82 2.29
N VAL A 167 -1.42 -1.58 0.98
CA VAL A 167 -2.55 -2.06 0.16
C VAL A 167 -2.52 -3.58 -0.03
N ILE A 168 -1.41 -4.22 0.31
CA ILE A 168 -1.26 -5.66 0.24
C ILE A 168 -2.13 -6.31 1.34
N TYR A 169 -2.76 -7.41 0.99
CA TYR A 169 -3.59 -8.21 1.88
C TYR A 169 -3.15 -9.69 1.96
N SER A 170 -2.19 -10.08 1.14
CA SER A 170 -1.55 -11.39 1.19
C SER A 170 -0.05 -11.23 1.00
N PRO A 171 0.75 -11.46 2.03
CA PRO A 171 0.38 -11.89 3.38
C PRO A 171 -0.43 -10.83 4.14
N LEU A 172 -1.06 -11.22 5.26
CA LEU A 172 -1.78 -10.26 6.12
C LEU A 172 -0.84 -9.27 6.81
N GLU A 173 0.40 -9.65 7.04
CA GLU A 173 1.45 -8.80 7.57
C GLU A 173 2.67 -8.89 6.66
N THR A 174 2.91 -7.83 5.90
CA THR A 174 4.11 -7.68 5.05
C THR A 174 5.33 -7.34 5.91
N VAL A 175 6.52 -7.45 5.35
CA VAL A 175 7.77 -7.03 6.04
C VAL A 175 7.66 -5.59 6.52
N LEU A 176 7.12 -4.68 5.70
CA LEU A 176 6.87 -3.29 6.11
C LEU A 176 6.01 -3.21 7.36
N LEU A 177 4.84 -3.87 7.36
CA LEU A 177 3.91 -3.80 8.48
C LEU A 177 4.46 -4.47 9.74
N GLN A 178 5.18 -5.58 9.61
CA GLN A 178 5.85 -6.24 10.71
C GLN A 178 6.89 -5.32 11.37
N GLN A 179 7.78 -4.75 10.58
CA GLN A 179 8.81 -3.83 11.05
C GLN A 179 8.18 -2.57 11.69
N ALA A 180 7.16 -1.99 11.05
CA ALA A 180 6.45 -0.82 11.58
C ALA A 180 5.78 -1.12 12.94
N ARG A 181 5.09 -2.26 13.06
CA ARG A 181 4.48 -2.68 14.32
C ARG A 181 5.52 -2.90 15.43
N LEU A 182 6.62 -3.56 15.11
CA LEU A 182 7.71 -3.78 16.07
C LEU A 182 8.42 -2.48 16.47
N SER A 183 8.37 -1.45 15.62
CA SER A 183 8.85 -0.09 15.93
C SER A 183 7.79 0.78 16.65
N GLY A 184 6.63 0.22 17.04
CA GLY A 184 5.60 0.89 17.82
C GLY A 184 4.55 1.65 17.02
N HIS A 185 4.54 1.55 15.68
CA HIS A 185 3.57 2.23 14.83
C HIS A 185 2.25 1.46 14.73
N ALA A 186 1.14 2.18 14.58
CA ALA A 186 -0.13 1.60 14.20
C ALA A 186 -0.08 1.16 12.73
N THR A 187 -0.55 -0.07 12.46
CA THR A 187 -0.48 -0.68 11.13
C THR A 187 -1.84 -1.18 10.65
N VAL A 188 -2.08 -1.09 9.34
CA VAL A 188 -3.26 -1.65 8.68
C VAL A 188 -2.88 -2.19 7.31
N ASN A 189 -3.39 -3.36 6.96
CA ASN A 189 -3.23 -3.98 5.64
C ASN A 189 -4.39 -3.66 4.69
N GLY A 190 -4.27 -4.12 3.43
CA GLY A 190 -5.22 -3.87 2.36
C GLY A 190 -6.52 -4.68 2.42
N LYS A 191 -6.70 -5.61 3.37
CA LYS A 191 -7.85 -6.51 3.40
C LYS A 191 -9.19 -5.75 3.37
N ALA A 192 -9.39 -4.82 4.29
CA ALA A 192 -10.63 -4.04 4.36
C ALA A 192 -10.86 -3.19 3.10
N MET A 193 -9.81 -2.63 2.52
CA MET A 193 -9.89 -1.87 1.27
C MET A 193 -10.31 -2.78 0.10
N ASN A 194 -9.73 -3.97 -0.01
CA ASN A 194 -10.05 -4.92 -1.06
C ASN A 194 -11.50 -5.41 -0.97
N VAL A 195 -11.98 -5.74 0.24
CA VAL A 195 -13.39 -6.08 0.47
C VAL A 195 -14.32 -4.92 0.06
N CYS A 196 -14.01 -3.68 0.47
CA CYS A 196 -14.81 -2.52 0.07
C CYS A 196 -14.87 -2.33 -1.45
N GLN A 197 -13.75 -2.53 -2.15
CA GLN A 197 -13.70 -2.46 -3.63
C GLN A 197 -14.52 -3.56 -4.27
N ALA A 198 -14.42 -4.79 -3.78
CA ALA A 198 -15.17 -5.94 -4.29
C ALA A 198 -16.68 -5.73 -4.11
N VAL A 199 -17.12 -5.28 -2.92
CA VAL A 199 -18.52 -4.94 -2.64
C VAL A 199 -19.02 -3.84 -3.57
N ALA A 200 -18.26 -2.75 -3.71
CA ALA A 200 -18.63 -1.64 -4.59
C ALA A 200 -18.74 -2.09 -6.06
N GLY A 201 -17.79 -2.90 -6.52
CA GLY A 201 -17.81 -3.48 -7.87
C GLY A 201 -19.03 -4.39 -8.10
N PHE A 202 -19.28 -5.31 -7.16
CA PHE A 202 -20.44 -6.19 -7.18
C PHE A 202 -21.77 -5.42 -7.27
N LEU A 203 -21.95 -4.45 -6.37
CA LEU A 203 -23.18 -3.65 -6.35
C LEU A 203 -23.35 -2.79 -7.61
N LYS A 204 -22.25 -2.28 -8.19
CA LYS A 204 -22.30 -1.55 -9.46
C LYS A 204 -22.80 -2.42 -10.60
N VAL A 205 -22.35 -3.66 -10.71
CA VAL A 205 -22.77 -4.62 -11.73
C VAL A 205 -24.21 -5.09 -11.50
N MET A 206 -24.55 -5.37 -10.23
CA MET A 206 -25.87 -5.90 -9.86
C MET A 206 -26.97 -4.86 -9.74
N ARG A 207 -26.64 -3.57 -9.81
CA ARG A 207 -27.58 -2.45 -9.61
C ARG A 207 -28.88 -2.56 -10.42
N PRO A 208 -28.87 -2.92 -11.73
CA PRO A 208 -30.11 -3.05 -12.50
C PRO A 208 -31.02 -4.14 -11.95
N ARG A 209 -30.43 -5.25 -11.52
CA ARG A 209 -31.16 -6.42 -11.00
C ARG A 209 -31.67 -6.20 -9.56
N LEU A 210 -30.88 -5.54 -8.73
CA LEU A 210 -31.25 -5.19 -7.35
C LEU A 210 -32.40 -4.16 -7.30
N SER A 211 -32.46 -3.21 -8.25
CA SER A 211 -33.55 -2.25 -8.35
C SER A 211 -34.87 -2.91 -8.74
N GLN A 212 -34.84 -3.98 -9.56
CA GLN A 212 -36.02 -4.77 -9.89
C GLN A 212 -36.60 -5.56 -8.70
N LEU A 213 -35.74 -5.89 -7.73
CA LEU A 213 -36.13 -6.65 -6.54
C LEU A 213 -36.70 -5.74 -5.41
N ASN A 214 -36.83 -4.44 -5.67
CA ASN A 214 -37.39 -3.42 -4.76
C ASN A 214 -36.79 -3.44 -3.33
N ARG A 215 -35.50 -3.78 -3.21
CA ARG A 215 -34.79 -3.87 -1.94
C ARG A 215 -33.94 -2.62 -1.69
N GLY A 216 -34.16 -1.96 -0.56
CA GLY A 216 -33.51 -0.71 -0.17
C GLY A 216 -31.97 -0.76 -0.22
N LYS A 217 -31.35 0.35 -0.74
CA LYS A 217 -29.94 0.39 -1.12
C LYS A 217 -28.93 0.31 0.04
N GLU A 218 -29.25 0.84 1.20
CA GLU A 218 -28.31 0.98 2.33
C GLU A 218 -28.08 -0.32 3.08
N ASP A 219 -29.13 -1.08 3.27
CA ASP A 219 -29.08 -2.35 4.00
C ASP A 219 -28.22 -3.42 3.24
N TRP A 220 -28.31 -3.44 1.91
CA TRP A 220 -27.57 -4.40 1.10
C TRP A 220 -26.05 -4.18 1.11
N TYR A 221 -25.59 -2.93 1.09
CA TYR A 221 -24.15 -2.66 1.12
C TYR A 221 -23.52 -3.14 2.43
N ALA A 222 -24.15 -2.81 3.55
CA ALA A 222 -23.69 -3.22 4.88
C ALA A 222 -23.70 -4.76 5.04
N ARG A 223 -24.76 -5.44 4.58
CA ARG A 223 -24.88 -6.89 4.66
C ARG A 223 -23.86 -7.60 3.78
N VAL A 224 -23.73 -7.24 2.51
CA VAL A 224 -22.74 -7.84 1.60
C VAL A 224 -21.32 -7.58 2.11
N GLN A 225 -21.04 -6.40 2.65
CA GLN A 225 -19.74 -6.10 3.24
C GLN A 225 -19.46 -6.99 4.47
N ALA A 226 -20.44 -7.18 5.37
CA ALA A 226 -20.30 -8.02 6.54
C ALA A 226 -20.03 -9.49 6.16
N GLU A 227 -20.82 -10.04 5.24
CA GLU A 227 -20.64 -11.40 4.72
C GLU A 227 -19.26 -11.60 4.08
N MET A 228 -18.82 -10.65 3.25
CA MET A 228 -17.49 -10.73 2.63
C MET A 228 -16.34 -10.60 3.62
N HIS A 229 -16.53 -9.86 4.73
CA HIS A 229 -15.54 -9.83 5.81
C HIS A 229 -15.44 -11.12 6.60
N GLN A 230 -16.56 -11.84 6.77
CA GLN A 230 -16.60 -13.13 7.44
C GLN A 230 -16.02 -14.26 6.59
N ALA A 231 -16.26 -14.21 5.27
CA ALA A 231 -15.80 -15.22 4.32
C ALA A 231 -14.28 -15.13 4.01
N TRP A 232 -13.62 -14.08 4.46
CA TRP A 232 -12.22 -13.77 4.17
C TRP A 232 -11.41 -13.70 5.45
#